data_a7ebd075badc8713ec676cd56b6b275a
#
_entry.id   a7ebd075badc8713ec676cd56b6b275a
#
_cell.length_a   1.000
_cell.length_b   1.000
_cell.length_c   1.000
_cell.angle_alpha   90.00
_cell.angle_beta   90.00
_cell.angle_gamma   90.00
#
_symmetry.space_group_name_H-M   'P 1'
#
loop_
_entity.id
_entity.type
_entity.pdbx_description
1 polymer ?
#
loop_
_entity_poly.entity_id
_entity_poly.type
_entity_poly.pdbx_seq_one_letter_code
_entity_poly.pdbx_strand_id
1 'polypeptide(L)'
;XRYKPPDDYIIDKSLKDEIQKLLSTLSGKEADIIEQRFGLNGETPQSLKEIGDKYNLTKERIRQIEKKAIERLKHFSRSQYLEAYI
;
A
#
# COMPACT_ATOMS: atom_id res chain seq x y z
N UNK A 1 -18.81 2.12 -5.86
CA UNK A 1 -18.67 2.19 -5.75
C UNK A 1 -18.26 2.76 -5.52
N ARG A 2 -18.43 3.19 -4.83
CA ARG A 2 -17.82 4.40 -4.31
C ARG A 2 -16.53 4.04 -3.58
N TYR A 3 -15.49 4.66 -3.98
CA TYR A 3 -14.19 4.38 -3.39
C TYR A 3 -14.12 4.88 -1.94
N LYS A 4 -13.53 4.09 -1.08
CA LYS A 4 -13.38 4.46 0.32
C LYS A 4 -11.96 4.84 0.65
N PRO A 5 -11.75 5.66 1.69
CA PRO A 5 -10.40 5.98 2.12
C PRO A 5 -9.64 4.73 2.55
N PRO A 6 -8.34 4.74 2.41
CA PRO A 6 -7.55 3.56 2.73
C PRO A 6 -7.68 3.03 4.15
N ASP A 7 -7.95 3.88 5.11
CA ASP A 7 -8.05 3.43 6.50
C ASP A 7 -9.20 2.45 6.70
N ASP A 8 -10.28 2.65 5.96
CA ASP A 8 -11.47 1.80 6.07
C ASP A 8 -11.58 0.83 4.92
N TYR A 9 -10.64 0.84 4.06
CA TYR A 9 -10.78 0.15 2.80
C TYR A 9 -10.50 -1.33 2.93
N ILE A 10 -11.36 -2.14 2.33
CA ILE A 10 -11.10 -3.57 2.24
C ILE A 10 -10.51 -3.84 0.87
N ILE A 11 -9.26 -4.24 0.87
CA ILE A 11 -8.52 -4.47 -0.37
C ILE A 11 -8.97 -5.78 -0.98
N ASP A 12 -9.53 -5.74 -2.18
CA ASP A 12 -9.93 -6.99 -2.79
C ASP A 12 -8.73 -7.67 -3.46
N LYS A 13 -8.97 -8.89 -3.90
CA LYS A 13 -7.89 -9.71 -4.43
C LYS A 13 -7.29 -9.10 -5.70
N SER A 14 -8.10 -8.47 -6.52
CA SER A 14 -7.60 -7.87 -7.76
C SER A 14 -6.57 -6.80 -7.47
N LEU A 15 -6.85 -5.96 -6.49
CA LEU A 15 -5.92 -4.90 -6.15
C LEU A 15 -4.66 -5.47 -5.53
N LYS A 16 -4.80 -6.48 -4.67
CA LYS A 16 -3.62 -7.12 -4.08
C LYS A 16 -2.72 -7.72 -5.15
N ASP A 17 -3.32 -8.41 -6.09
CA ASP A 17 -2.54 -9.03 -7.16
C ASP A 17 -1.80 -7.98 -7.97
N GLU A 18 -2.47 -6.88 -8.27
CA GLU A 18 -1.85 -5.82 -9.03
C GLU A 18 -0.66 -5.23 -8.31
N ILE A 19 -0.84 -4.97 -7.02
CA ILE A 19 0.24 -4.39 -6.23
C ILE A 19 1.39 -5.38 -6.10
N GLN A 20 1.07 -6.65 -5.90
CA GLN A 20 2.11 -7.66 -5.77
C GLN A 20 2.99 -7.72 -7.01
N LYS A 21 2.40 -7.62 -8.18
CA LYS A 21 3.15 -7.64 -9.42
C LYS A 21 4.10 -6.45 -9.54
N LEU A 22 3.70 -5.33 -8.98
CA LEU A 22 4.44 -4.11 -9.17
C LEU A 22 5.43 -3.83 -8.03
N LEU A 23 5.50 -4.69 -7.04
CA LEU A 23 6.38 -4.43 -5.90
C LEU A 23 7.83 -4.33 -6.30
N SER A 24 8.22 -5.03 -7.34
CA SER A 24 9.63 -4.98 -7.75
C SER A 24 10.04 -3.61 -8.26
N THR A 25 9.08 -2.74 -8.55
CA THR A 25 9.41 -1.38 -8.99
C THR A 25 9.68 -0.44 -7.82
N LEU A 26 9.53 -0.91 -6.61
CA LEU A 26 9.73 -0.10 -5.42
C LEU A 26 11.04 -0.43 -4.74
N SER A 27 11.54 0.51 -3.94
CA SER A 27 12.70 0.22 -3.11
C SER A 27 12.32 -0.81 -2.06
N GLY A 28 13.33 -1.40 -1.43
CA GLY A 28 13.06 -2.42 -0.42
C GLY A 28 12.18 -1.94 0.70
N LYS A 29 12.44 -0.74 1.20
CA LYS A 29 11.65 -0.21 2.30
C LYS A 29 10.23 0.10 1.86
N GLU A 30 10.07 0.70 0.70
CA GLU A 30 8.74 1.00 0.19
C GLU A 30 7.95 -0.27 -0.02
N ALA A 31 8.57 -1.27 -0.63
CA ALA A 31 7.89 -2.53 -0.88
C ALA A 31 7.47 -3.18 0.42
N ASP A 32 8.34 -3.15 1.41
CA ASP A 32 8.06 -3.75 2.69
C ASP A 32 6.86 -3.10 3.37
N ILE A 33 6.83 -1.77 3.34
CA ILE A 33 5.74 -1.04 3.95
C ILE A 33 4.42 -1.33 3.23
N ILE A 34 4.45 -1.37 1.92
CA ILE A 34 3.24 -1.68 1.16
C ILE A 34 2.76 -3.09 1.44
N GLU A 35 3.67 -4.05 1.54
CA GLU A 35 3.29 -5.41 1.86
C GLU A 35 2.56 -5.49 3.20
N GLN A 36 3.07 -4.78 4.18
CA GLN A 36 2.45 -4.82 5.51
C GLN A 36 1.13 -4.06 5.54
N ARG A 37 1.09 -2.95 4.83
CA ARG A 37 -0.12 -2.12 4.84
C ARG A 37 -1.30 -2.85 4.19
N PHE A 38 -1.05 -3.58 3.13
CA PHE A 38 -2.10 -4.27 2.40
C PHE A 38 -2.27 -5.73 2.78
N GLY A 39 -1.42 -6.23 3.64
CA GLY A 39 -1.53 -7.62 4.05
C GLY A 39 -1.21 -8.59 2.94
N LEU A 40 -0.20 -8.27 2.15
CA LEU A 40 0.22 -9.18 1.10
C LEU A 40 0.96 -10.36 1.70
N ASN A 41 1.12 -11.41 0.92
CA ASN A 41 1.81 -12.62 1.37
C ASN A 41 1.09 -13.31 2.52
N GLY A 42 -0.23 -13.18 2.54
CA GLY A 42 -1.02 -13.87 3.55
C GLY A 42 -1.01 -13.24 4.92
N GLU A 43 -0.42 -12.08 5.05
CA GLU A 43 -0.36 -11.43 6.35
C GLU A 43 -1.58 -10.56 6.58
N THR A 44 -1.81 -10.24 7.84
CA THR A 44 -2.89 -9.35 8.22
C THR A 44 -2.49 -7.91 7.91
N PRO A 45 -3.36 -7.14 7.27
CA PRO A 45 -3.06 -5.73 7.03
C PRO A 45 -2.79 -5.00 8.34
N GLN A 46 -1.82 -4.11 8.33
CA GLN A 46 -1.44 -3.38 9.52
C GLN A 46 -1.73 -1.90 9.36
N SER A 47 -1.96 -1.26 10.49
CA SER A 47 -2.25 0.16 10.49
C SER A 47 -0.96 0.96 10.30
N LEU A 48 -1.14 2.23 9.96
CA LEU A 48 0.01 3.11 9.83
C LEU A 48 0.79 3.20 11.14
N LYS A 49 0.08 3.22 12.25
CA LYS A 49 0.74 3.29 13.54
C LYS A 49 1.56 2.04 13.83
N GLU A 50 1.00 0.87 13.53
CA GLU A 50 1.72 -0.37 13.75
C GLU A 50 3.00 -0.44 12.92
N ILE A 51 2.91 -0.02 11.68
CA ILE A 51 4.08 -0.03 10.82
C ILE A 51 5.09 1.01 11.29
N GLY A 52 4.60 2.17 11.70
CA GLY A 52 5.49 3.20 12.22
C GLY A 52 6.26 2.72 13.43
N ASP A 53 5.60 1.99 14.31
CA ASP A 53 6.27 1.45 15.50
C ASP A 53 7.39 0.50 15.10
N LYS A 54 7.16 -0.30 14.07
CA LYS A 54 8.19 -1.24 13.63
C LYS A 54 9.43 -0.54 13.10
N TYR A 55 9.24 0.56 12.41
CA TYR A 55 10.35 1.25 11.77
C TYR A 55 10.85 2.44 12.56
N ASN A 56 10.28 2.67 13.74
CA ASN A 56 10.65 3.82 14.53
C ASN A 56 10.35 5.12 13.81
N LEU A 57 9.24 5.16 13.14
CA LEU A 57 8.80 6.33 12.41
C LEU A 57 7.41 6.71 12.86
N THR A 58 7.04 7.96 12.61
CA THR A 58 5.70 8.41 12.96
C THR A 58 4.69 7.84 11.99
N LYS A 59 3.44 7.82 12.44
CA LYS A 59 2.33 7.42 11.58
C LYS A 59 2.29 8.30 10.32
N GLU A 60 2.51 9.59 10.49
CA GLU A 60 2.46 10.51 9.37
C GLU A 60 3.58 10.22 8.37
N ARG A 61 4.76 9.88 8.88
CA ARG A 61 5.85 9.55 7.97
C ARG A 61 5.54 8.31 7.17
N ILE A 62 4.95 7.31 7.81
CA ILE A 62 4.57 6.10 7.09
C ILE A 62 3.51 6.42 6.04
N ARG A 63 2.55 7.28 6.38
CA ARG A 63 1.54 7.67 5.42
C ARG A 63 2.16 8.34 4.19
N GLN A 64 3.17 9.19 4.41
CA GLN A 64 3.85 9.83 3.30
C GLN A 64 4.58 8.82 2.43
N ILE A 65 5.22 7.86 3.06
CA ILE A 65 5.94 6.84 2.30
C ILE A 65 4.94 5.99 1.50
N GLU A 66 3.84 5.64 2.12
CA GLU A 66 2.80 4.88 1.42
C GLU A 66 2.28 5.66 0.23
N LYS A 67 2.01 6.94 0.43
CA LYS A 67 1.48 7.74 -0.66
C LYS A 67 2.44 7.79 -1.84
N LYS A 68 3.71 8.02 -1.55
CA LYS A 68 4.70 8.05 -2.62
C LYS A 68 4.82 6.70 -3.33
N ALA A 69 4.78 5.64 -2.55
CA ALA A 69 4.88 4.31 -3.14
C ALA A 69 3.69 4.03 -4.05
N ILE A 70 2.49 4.39 -3.61
CA ILE A 70 1.30 4.17 -4.41
C ILE A 70 1.36 5.00 -5.68
N GLU A 71 1.82 6.24 -5.59
CA GLU A 71 1.94 7.08 -6.78
C GLU A 71 2.91 6.46 -7.78
N ARG A 72 4.00 5.89 -7.28
CA ARG A 72 4.94 5.23 -8.15
C ARG A 72 4.32 4.00 -8.81
N LEU A 73 3.55 3.23 -8.05
CA LEU A 73 2.87 2.07 -8.62
C LEU A 73 1.86 2.48 -9.68
N LYS A 74 1.14 3.57 -9.43
CA LYS A 74 0.19 4.06 -10.43
C LYS A 74 0.87 4.41 -11.73
N HIS A 75 2.08 4.91 -11.64
CA HIS A 75 2.83 5.27 -12.82
C HIS A 75 3.07 4.07 -13.74
N PHE A 76 3.24 2.90 -13.15
CA PHE A 76 3.49 1.69 -13.93
C PHE A 76 2.26 0.86 -14.18
N SER A 77 1.16 1.21 -13.56
CA SER A 77 -0.05 0.41 -13.63
C SER A 77 -1.05 1.03 -14.59
N ARG A 78 -1.77 0.17 -15.27
CA ARG A 78 -2.90 0.64 -16.07
C ARG A 78 -4.21 0.22 -15.45
N SER A 79 -4.14 -0.33 -14.25
CA SER A 79 -5.31 -0.85 -13.59
C SER A 79 -6.14 0.28 -12.99
N GLN A 80 -7.43 0.24 -13.22
CA GLN A 80 -8.33 1.21 -12.61
C GLN A 80 -8.44 0.98 -11.10
N TYR A 81 -8.14 -0.21 -10.65
CA TYR A 81 -8.19 -0.50 -9.22
C TYR A 81 -7.18 0.36 -8.47
N LEU A 82 -5.97 0.43 -9.00
CA LEU A 82 -4.95 1.19 -8.35
C LEU A 82 -5.18 2.68 -8.51
N GLU A 83 -5.70 3.08 -9.67
CA GLU A 83 -6.03 4.49 -9.89
C GLU A 83 -7.03 4.99 -8.86
N ALA A 84 -7.96 4.16 -8.49
CA ALA A 84 -9.02 4.57 -7.57
C ALA A 84 -8.60 4.51 -6.10
N TYR A 85 -7.45 3.94 -5.81
CA TYR A 85 -7.08 3.72 -4.42
C TYR A 85 -6.86 5.02 -3.66
N ILE A 86 -6.25 5.99 -4.25
CA ILE A 86 -5.99 7.26 -3.57
C ILE A 86 -6.60 8.43 -4.30
#